data_51aa1e3d040bc5dd6e23c4eb09afa244
#
_entry.id   51aa1e3d040bc5dd6e23c4eb09afa244
#
_cell.length_a   1.000
_cell.length_b   1.000
_cell.length_c   1.000
_cell.angle_alpha   90.00
_cell.angle_beta   90.00
_cell.angle_gamma   90.00
#
_symmetry.space_group_name_H-M   'P 1'
#
loop_
_entity.id
_entity.type
_entity.pdbx_description
1 polymer ?
#
loop_
_entity_poly.entity_id
_entity_poly.type
_entity_poly.pdbx_seq_one_letter_code
_entity_poly.pdbx_strand_id
1 'polypeptide(L)'
;MSEKVYIFDTTLRDAEQVPGCQLNTIEKIEVARQLEKLGVDIIEAGFPISSPGDFNSVVVISKAVTNPTICALTRAVKKDIEVAAQALEFAKRGRIHTGIGTSTYHIYEKLRMTPETVMEQAVEAVKYARRFVDDVEFYAEDAGRTDEEFLARVVEAVIAAGATVVNIPDTTGYCLPSEYGAKIAYLKNNVPNIDKAIISTHCHNDLGMATANTLAAVQNGARQVEVTINGLGERAGNTALEEVVMAIKCHSNLDFEVGIDSKQIITTSKLVSNLMRMPVQANKAIVGRNAFAHSSGIHQDGVLKSRETYEIIDPEDVGVDQSSIVLTARSGRAALKHHLAEIGFNPENEELDEIYQRFLELADKKKMVTTRDLEVLIGTAASRRRMNIQLTGLQIVCGKSTIPTATVQISFDGDTFTETACGNGPVDAAITAVKNITKRRVHIEEFLIQAITRGSDDLGKVHMSISHKGKMYHGFGANTDIVTASVESFIDAISKIN
;
A
#
# COMPACT_ATOMS: atom_id res chain seq x y z
N MET A 1 15.90 -6.44 27.11
CA MET A 1 16.11 -6.89 25.71
C MET A 1 14.73 -6.89 25.10
N SER A 2 14.55 -6.23 23.95
CA SER A 2 13.30 -6.21 23.22
C SER A 2 12.91 -7.61 22.77
N GLU A 3 11.62 -7.92 22.86
CA GLU A 3 11.08 -9.19 22.42
C GLU A 3 10.72 -9.10 20.92
N LYS A 4 11.15 -10.08 20.14
CA LYS A 4 10.84 -10.12 18.71
C LYS A 4 9.36 -10.43 18.47
N VAL A 5 8.70 -9.59 17.63
CA VAL A 5 7.40 -9.84 17.05
C VAL A 5 7.60 -10.24 15.59
N TYR A 6 7.17 -11.45 15.23
CA TYR A 6 7.27 -11.99 13.87
C TYR A 6 6.17 -11.40 12.99
N ILE A 7 6.54 -10.95 11.81
CA ILE A 7 5.63 -10.43 10.79
C ILE A 7 5.30 -11.54 9.79
N PHE A 8 4.05 -11.97 9.81
CA PHE A 8 3.47 -12.93 8.88
C PHE A 8 2.64 -12.13 7.86
N ASP A 9 3.08 -12.10 6.61
CA ASP A 9 2.36 -11.40 5.54
C ASP A 9 1.47 -12.36 4.77
N THR A 10 0.18 -12.05 4.71
CA THR A 10 -0.82 -12.82 3.96
C THR A 10 -1.38 -12.08 2.74
N THR A 11 -0.64 -11.09 2.22
CA THR A 11 -1.02 -10.33 1.02
C THR A 11 -1.24 -11.26 -0.19
N LEU A 12 -0.43 -12.32 -0.33
CA LEU A 12 -0.52 -13.28 -1.44
C LEU A 12 -1.57 -14.38 -1.25
N ARG A 13 -2.33 -14.33 -0.15
CA ARG A 13 -3.43 -15.27 0.09
C ARG A 13 -4.72 -14.52 0.44
N ASP A 14 -4.80 -13.84 1.58
CA ASP A 14 -6.04 -13.22 2.07
C ASP A 14 -6.40 -11.97 1.26
N ALA A 15 -5.43 -11.12 0.92
CA ALA A 15 -5.72 -9.94 0.10
C ALA A 15 -6.18 -10.30 -1.32
N GLU A 16 -5.85 -11.46 -1.86
CA GLU A 16 -6.35 -11.93 -3.14
C GLU A 16 -7.84 -12.35 -3.10
N GLN A 17 -8.40 -12.55 -1.90
CA GLN A 17 -9.83 -12.83 -1.74
C GLN A 17 -10.70 -11.57 -1.95
N VAL A 18 -10.08 -10.40 -2.01
CA VAL A 18 -10.78 -9.15 -2.40
C VAL A 18 -11.18 -9.23 -3.87
N PRO A 19 -12.45 -8.93 -4.21
CA PRO A 19 -12.90 -8.92 -5.61
C PRO A 19 -12.04 -7.98 -6.47
N GLY A 20 -11.40 -8.54 -7.50
CA GLY A 20 -10.55 -7.81 -8.45
C GLY A 20 -9.06 -7.70 -8.07
N CYS A 21 -8.64 -8.21 -6.90
CA CYS A 21 -7.25 -8.17 -6.45
C CYS A 21 -6.41 -9.41 -6.83
N GLN A 22 -6.92 -10.32 -7.65
CA GLN A 22 -6.20 -11.52 -8.05
C GLN A 22 -4.95 -11.20 -8.87
N LEU A 23 -3.84 -11.82 -8.50
CA LEU A 23 -2.54 -11.70 -9.17
C LEU A 23 -2.24 -12.93 -10.03
N ASN A 24 -1.59 -12.71 -11.17
CA ASN A 24 -1.00 -13.82 -11.90
C ASN A 24 0.32 -14.29 -11.24
N THR A 25 0.84 -15.43 -11.67
CA THR A 25 2.04 -16.03 -11.08
C THR A 25 3.28 -15.12 -11.13
N ILE A 26 3.45 -14.31 -12.19
CA ILE A 26 4.59 -13.39 -12.34
C ILE A 26 4.48 -12.26 -11.32
N GLU A 27 3.28 -11.68 -11.20
CA GLU A 27 2.98 -10.63 -10.24
C GLU A 27 3.16 -11.13 -8.79
N LYS A 28 2.72 -12.37 -8.49
CA LYS A 28 2.96 -13.00 -7.17
C LYS A 28 4.45 -13.13 -6.83
N ILE A 29 5.29 -13.50 -7.79
CA ILE A 29 6.75 -13.58 -7.59
C ILE A 29 7.32 -12.19 -7.32
N GLU A 30 6.86 -11.17 -8.04
CA GLU A 30 7.32 -9.79 -7.86
C GLU A 30 6.99 -9.29 -6.46
N VAL A 31 5.74 -9.49 -6.00
CA VAL A 31 5.32 -9.15 -4.64
C VAL A 31 6.11 -9.95 -3.60
N ALA A 32 6.29 -11.28 -3.78
CA ALA A 32 7.03 -12.11 -2.84
C ALA A 32 8.50 -11.64 -2.66
N ARG A 33 9.16 -11.26 -3.74
CA ARG A 33 10.53 -10.69 -3.69
C ARG A 33 10.57 -9.34 -2.98
N GLN A 34 9.56 -8.52 -3.18
CA GLN A 34 9.47 -7.24 -2.49
C GLN A 34 9.17 -7.44 -0.99
N LEU A 35 8.34 -8.41 -0.61
CA LEU A 35 8.11 -8.79 0.79
C LEU A 35 9.39 -9.34 1.45
N GLU A 36 10.18 -10.15 0.74
CA GLU A 36 11.50 -10.60 1.21
C GLU A 36 12.44 -9.41 1.43
N LYS A 37 12.47 -8.43 0.51
CA LYS A 37 13.27 -7.21 0.63
C LYS A 37 12.77 -6.30 1.77
N LEU A 38 11.48 -6.23 1.99
CA LEU A 38 10.86 -5.53 3.12
C LEU A 38 11.24 -6.17 4.45
N GLY A 39 11.57 -7.46 4.47
CA GLY A 39 12.04 -8.18 5.65
C GLY A 39 10.94 -8.87 6.45
N VAL A 40 9.85 -9.31 5.82
CA VAL A 40 8.84 -10.12 6.51
C VAL A 40 9.43 -11.48 6.93
N ASP A 41 8.99 -12.01 8.06
CA ASP A 41 9.47 -13.27 8.59
C ASP A 41 8.81 -14.47 7.89
N ILE A 42 7.51 -14.35 7.57
CA ILE A 42 6.72 -15.39 6.92
C ILE A 42 5.91 -14.80 5.77
N ILE A 43 5.83 -15.50 4.64
CA ILE A 43 4.95 -15.19 3.51
C ILE A 43 3.94 -16.32 3.34
N GLU A 44 2.65 -16.04 3.51
CA GLU A 44 1.59 -16.96 3.13
C GLU A 44 1.34 -16.87 1.63
N ALA A 45 1.84 -17.86 0.90
CA ALA A 45 1.98 -17.81 -0.55
C ALA A 45 0.71 -18.22 -1.32
N GLY A 46 -0.29 -18.78 -0.63
CA GLY A 46 -1.56 -19.16 -1.23
C GLY A 46 -2.26 -20.36 -0.55
N PHE A 47 -3.29 -20.85 -1.22
CA PHE A 47 -4.08 -22.02 -0.83
C PHE A 47 -4.00 -23.10 -1.92
N PRO A 48 -2.97 -23.96 -1.91
CA PRO A 48 -2.60 -24.86 -3.02
C PRO A 48 -3.70 -25.78 -3.55
N ILE A 49 -4.64 -26.19 -2.70
CA ILE A 49 -5.75 -27.05 -3.11
C ILE A 49 -6.83 -26.32 -3.92
N SER A 50 -6.87 -24.99 -3.86
CA SER A 50 -7.93 -24.19 -4.48
C SER A 50 -7.92 -24.26 -6.00
N SER A 51 -6.72 -24.27 -6.61
CA SER A 51 -6.57 -24.40 -8.06
C SER A 51 -5.14 -24.83 -8.44
N PRO A 52 -4.95 -25.37 -9.69
CA PRO A 52 -3.62 -25.63 -10.23
C PRO A 52 -2.73 -24.37 -10.30
N GLY A 53 -3.34 -23.19 -10.53
CA GLY A 53 -2.64 -21.92 -10.55
C GLY A 53 -2.09 -21.55 -9.18
N ASP A 54 -2.87 -21.71 -8.13
CA ASP A 54 -2.45 -21.45 -6.76
C ASP A 54 -1.37 -22.44 -6.30
N PHE A 55 -1.52 -23.73 -6.63
CA PHE A 55 -0.48 -24.72 -6.39
C PHE A 55 0.84 -24.30 -7.03
N ASN A 56 0.81 -23.98 -8.34
CA ASN A 56 2.01 -23.55 -9.05
C ASN A 56 2.60 -22.27 -8.48
N SER A 57 1.78 -21.32 -8.04
CA SER A 57 2.24 -20.06 -7.41
C SER A 57 3.03 -20.34 -6.14
N VAL A 58 2.55 -21.21 -5.26
CA VAL A 58 3.29 -21.59 -4.05
C VAL A 58 4.63 -22.26 -4.41
N VAL A 59 4.66 -23.16 -5.41
CA VAL A 59 5.88 -23.81 -5.89
C VAL A 59 6.90 -22.80 -6.39
N VAL A 60 6.48 -21.83 -7.23
CA VAL A 60 7.43 -20.88 -7.81
C VAL A 60 7.90 -19.84 -6.79
N ILE A 61 7.05 -19.41 -5.85
CA ILE A 61 7.44 -18.55 -4.74
C ILE A 61 8.46 -19.26 -3.85
N SER A 62 8.22 -20.54 -3.52
CA SER A 62 9.14 -21.37 -2.73
C SER A 62 10.55 -21.47 -3.34
N LYS A 63 10.64 -21.36 -4.67
CA LYS A 63 11.95 -21.33 -5.40
C LYS A 63 12.53 -19.93 -5.51
N ALA A 64 11.69 -18.88 -5.50
CA ALA A 64 12.09 -17.51 -5.81
C ALA A 64 12.64 -16.74 -4.62
N VAL A 65 12.20 -17.04 -3.41
CA VAL A 65 12.58 -16.38 -2.15
C VAL A 65 13.12 -17.39 -1.14
N THR A 66 14.06 -16.96 -0.30
CA THR A 66 14.80 -17.89 0.57
C THR A 66 14.92 -17.43 2.02
N ASN A 67 14.72 -16.15 2.30
CA ASN A 67 14.87 -15.60 3.65
C ASN A 67 13.62 -15.79 4.51
N PRO A 68 12.38 -15.52 4.02
CA PRO A 68 11.18 -15.77 4.80
C PRO A 68 10.84 -17.26 4.85
N THR A 69 10.06 -17.65 5.84
CA THR A 69 9.36 -18.94 5.84
C THR A 69 8.20 -18.87 4.85
N ILE A 70 8.07 -19.85 3.95
CA ILE A 70 6.96 -19.92 3.02
C ILE A 70 5.85 -20.75 3.65
N CYS A 71 4.67 -20.16 3.76
CA CYS A 71 3.51 -20.75 4.36
C CYS A 71 2.44 -21.07 3.31
N ALA A 72 1.74 -22.17 3.50
CA ALA A 72 0.59 -22.56 2.68
C ALA A 72 -0.62 -22.86 3.55
N LEU A 73 -1.76 -22.21 3.22
CA LEU A 73 -3.02 -22.43 3.91
C LEU A 73 -3.61 -23.81 3.58
N THR A 74 -4.23 -24.45 4.56
CA THR A 74 -5.00 -25.68 4.40
C THR A 74 -6.20 -25.66 5.35
N ARG A 75 -7.26 -26.33 4.99
CA ARG A 75 -8.28 -26.76 5.96
C ARG A 75 -7.75 -27.96 6.73
N ALA A 76 -8.37 -28.28 7.86
CA ALA A 76 -8.09 -29.51 8.62
C ALA A 76 -8.56 -30.78 7.87
N VAL A 77 -8.05 -30.94 6.64
CA VAL A 77 -8.38 -32.04 5.70
C VAL A 77 -7.08 -32.62 5.16
N LYS A 78 -6.91 -33.95 5.26
CA LYS A 78 -5.69 -34.65 4.86
C LYS A 78 -5.23 -34.30 3.43
N LYS A 79 -6.19 -34.24 2.49
CA LYS A 79 -5.87 -33.95 1.08
C LYS A 79 -5.32 -32.54 0.90
N ASP A 80 -5.84 -31.53 1.61
CA ASP A 80 -5.34 -30.17 1.56
C ASP A 80 -3.88 -30.12 2.06
N ILE A 81 -3.62 -30.79 3.19
CA ILE A 81 -2.30 -30.88 3.82
C ILE A 81 -1.28 -31.56 2.89
N GLU A 82 -1.65 -32.66 2.22
CA GLU A 82 -0.79 -33.35 1.24
C GLU A 82 -0.41 -32.43 0.07
N VAL A 83 -1.39 -31.72 -0.48
CA VAL A 83 -1.17 -30.80 -1.61
C VAL A 83 -0.30 -29.61 -1.19
N ALA A 84 -0.51 -29.07 0.00
CA ALA A 84 0.33 -28.01 0.54
C ALA A 84 1.77 -28.49 0.77
N ALA A 85 1.95 -29.68 1.33
CA ALA A 85 3.28 -30.27 1.52
C ALA A 85 4.04 -30.42 0.20
N GLN A 86 3.35 -30.90 -0.85
CA GLN A 86 3.95 -30.99 -2.20
C GLN A 86 4.32 -29.61 -2.78
N ALA A 87 3.47 -28.61 -2.60
CA ALA A 87 3.76 -27.27 -3.09
C ALA A 87 4.94 -26.59 -2.36
N LEU A 88 5.16 -26.96 -1.10
CA LEU A 88 6.24 -26.44 -0.25
C LEU A 88 7.57 -27.22 -0.38
N GLU A 89 7.64 -28.28 -1.18
CA GLU A 89 8.82 -29.15 -1.32
C GLU A 89 10.11 -28.37 -1.60
N PHE A 90 10.01 -27.27 -2.32
CA PHE A 90 11.17 -26.43 -2.69
C PHE A 90 11.45 -25.28 -1.71
N ALA A 91 10.60 -25.11 -0.70
CA ALA A 91 10.80 -24.06 0.29
C ALA A 91 11.99 -24.41 1.20
N LYS A 92 12.93 -23.47 1.39
CA LYS A 92 14.04 -23.64 2.33
C LYS A 92 13.51 -23.82 3.77
N ARG A 93 12.44 -23.14 4.11
CA ARG A 93 11.67 -23.25 5.34
C ARG A 93 10.19 -23.24 4.94
N GLY A 94 9.52 -24.35 5.11
CA GLY A 94 8.13 -24.53 4.79
C GLY A 94 7.27 -24.61 6.04
N ARG A 95 6.12 -23.93 6.05
CA ARG A 95 5.10 -23.99 7.10
C ARG A 95 3.77 -24.41 6.51
N ILE A 96 3.08 -25.35 7.16
CA ILE A 96 1.69 -25.68 6.86
C ILE A 96 0.80 -24.94 7.87
N HIS A 97 -0.12 -24.11 7.37
CA HIS A 97 -1.11 -23.38 8.16
C HIS A 97 -2.45 -24.10 8.02
N THR A 98 -2.85 -24.86 9.03
CA THR A 98 -4.06 -25.69 9.03
C THR A 98 -5.00 -25.27 10.14
N GLY A 99 -6.31 -25.43 9.96
CA GLY A 99 -7.24 -25.09 11.03
C GLY A 99 -8.69 -25.43 10.73
N ILE A 100 -9.53 -25.14 11.72
CA ILE A 100 -10.96 -25.42 11.71
C ILE A 100 -11.70 -24.39 12.56
N GLY A 101 -12.98 -24.14 12.24
CA GLY A 101 -13.82 -23.20 12.99
C GLY A 101 -14.16 -23.69 14.40
N THR A 102 -13.98 -22.82 15.39
CA THR A 102 -14.13 -23.14 16.81
C THR A 102 -15.30 -22.45 17.50
N SER A 103 -15.90 -21.41 16.89
CA SER A 103 -17.09 -20.76 17.46
C SER A 103 -18.34 -21.63 17.33
N THR A 104 -19.32 -21.35 18.17
CA THR A 104 -20.64 -22.04 18.11
C THR A 104 -21.28 -21.92 16.73
N TYR A 105 -21.14 -20.76 16.06
CA TYR A 105 -21.64 -20.56 14.69
C TYR A 105 -20.95 -21.49 13.69
N HIS A 106 -19.62 -21.65 13.81
CA HIS A 106 -18.88 -22.54 12.93
C HIS A 106 -19.12 -24.01 13.24
N ILE A 107 -19.12 -24.38 14.50
CA ILE A 107 -19.31 -25.79 14.92
C ILE A 107 -20.68 -26.31 14.49
N TYR A 108 -21.75 -25.60 14.88
CA TYR A 108 -23.10 -26.11 14.70
C TYR A 108 -23.72 -25.78 13.34
N GLU A 109 -23.49 -24.55 12.83
CA GLU A 109 -24.17 -24.11 11.60
C GLU A 109 -23.35 -24.44 10.34
N LYS A 110 -22.04 -24.16 10.35
CA LYS A 110 -21.15 -24.37 9.20
C LYS A 110 -20.69 -25.84 9.09
N LEU A 111 -20.17 -26.40 10.17
CA LEU A 111 -19.56 -27.74 10.18
C LEU A 111 -20.56 -28.82 10.52
N ARG A 112 -21.62 -28.52 11.28
CA ARG A 112 -22.63 -29.45 11.78
C ARG A 112 -22.00 -30.63 12.58
N MET A 113 -21.09 -30.25 13.48
CA MET A 113 -20.30 -31.17 14.32
C MET A 113 -20.54 -30.88 15.80
N THR A 114 -19.95 -31.72 16.66
CA THR A 114 -19.82 -31.44 18.09
C THR A 114 -18.48 -30.79 18.39
N PRO A 115 -18.34 -30.04 19.50
CA PRO A 115 -17.05 -29.45 19.92
C PRO A 115 -15.95 -30.52 20.04
N GLU A 116 -16.26 -31.70 20.53
CA GLU A 116 -15.33 -32.82 20.68
C GLU A 116 -14.82 -33.31 19.31
N THR A 117 -15.71 -33.48 18.34
CA THR A 117 -15.34 -33.87 16.98
C THR A 117 -14.45 -32.82 16.30
N VAL A 118 -14.75 -31.52 16.49
CA VAL A 118 -13.93 -30.42 15.98
C VAL A 118 -12.53 -30.46 16.59
N MET A 119 -12.42 -30.66 17.91
CA MET A 119 -11.14 -30.79 18.60
C MET A 119 -10.34 -32.00 18.14
N GLU A 120 -10.97 -33.15 17.97
CA GLU A 120 -10.34 -34.38 17.44
C GLU A 120 -9.80 -34.14 16.01
N GLN A 121 -10.60 -33.51 15.15
CA GLN A 121 -10.18 -33.16 13.77
C GLN A 121 -9.01 -32.17 13.77
N ALA A 122 -9.01 -31.16 14.64
CA ALA A 122 -7.91 -30.23 14.81
C ALA A 122 -6.60 -30.94 15.17
N VAL A 123 -6.64 -31.81 16.18
CA VAL A 123 -5.49 -32.59 16.64
C VAL A 123 -4.96 -33.53 15.53
N GLU A 124 -5.83 -34.22 14.83
CA GLU A 124 -5.45 -35.13 13.74
C GLU A 124 -4.84 -34.36 12.56
N ALA A 125 -5.36 -33.18 12.22
CA ALA A 125 -4.80 -32.34 11.17
C ALA A 125 -3.38 -31.87 11.50
N VAL A 126 -3.14 -31.41 12.72
CA VAL A 126 -1.80 -31.01 13.18
C VAL A 126 -0.83 -32.18 13.16
N LYS A 127 -1.21 -33.34 13.74
CA LYS A 127 -0.39 -34.56 13.69
C LYS A 127 -0.08 -34.98 12.26
N TYR A 128 -1.02 -34.81 11.36
CA TYR A 128 -0.84 -35.21 9.97
C TYR A 128 0.12 -34.23 9.26
N ALA A 129 -0.04 -32.91 9.45
CA ALA A 129 0.86 -31.89 8.91
C ALA A 129 2.30 -32.07 9.41
N ARG A 130 2.49 -32.41 10.67
CA ARG A 130 3.80 -32.70 11.29
C ARG A 130 4.58 -33.84 10.63
N ARG A 131 3.93 -34.65 9.83
CA ARG A 131 4.60 -35.71 9.06
C ARG A 131 5.37 -35.17 7.87
N PHE A 132 5.09 -33.96 7.43
CA PHE A 132 5.64 -33.35 6.22
C PHE A 132 6.58 -32.16 6.53
N VAL A 133 6.27 -31.38 7.56
CA VAL A 133 7.05 -30.20 7.96
C VAL A 133 7.24 -30.16 9.47
N ASP A 134 8.33 -29.49 9.90
CA ASP A 134 8.58 -29.28 11.33
C ASP A 134 7.88 -28.05 11.89
N ASP A 135 7.41 -27.14 11.05
CA ASP A 135 6.74 -25.91 11.42
C ASP A 135 5.26 -25.98 10.99
N VAL A 136 4.36 -26.10 11.98
CA VAL A 136 2.92 -26.20 11.76
C VAL A 136 2.22 -25.11 12.55
N GLU A 137 1.50 -24.25 11.84
CA GLU A 137 0.61 -23.26 12.41
C GLU A 137 -0.83 -23.76 12.41
N PHE A 138 -1.51 -23.64 13.55
CA PHE A 138 -2.92 -23.98 13.66
C PHE A 138 -3.75 -22.72 13.87
N TYR A 139 -4.76 -22.48 13.03
CA TYR A 139 -5.73 -21.40 13.23
C TYR A 139 -7.06 -21.93 13.79
N ALA A 140 -7.53 -21.30 14.89
CA ALA A 140 -8.84 -21.51 15.46
C ALA A 140 -9.84 -20.53 14.81
N GLU A 141 -10.38 -20.86 13.60
CA GLU A 141 -11.23 -19.93 12.85
C GLU A 141 -12.39 -19.43 13.72
N ASP A 142 -12.59 -18.10 13.71
CA ASP A 142 -13.59 -17.40 14.52
C ASP A 142 -13.33 -17.45 16.04
N ALA A 143 -12.04 -17.49 16.43
CA ALA A 143 -11.63 -17.49 17.83
C ALA A 143 -12.12 -16.25 18.59
N GLY A 144 -12.26 -15.11 17.90
CA GLY A 144 -12.82 -13.89 18.49
C GLY A 144 -14.16 -14.13 19.18
N ARG A 145 -15.03 -14.99 18.62
CA ARG A 145 -16.36 -15.33 19.15
C ARG A 145 -16.43 -16.71 19.80
N THR A 146 -15.30 -17.40 19.95
CA THR A 146 -15.22 -18.71 20.60
C THR A 146 -15.21 -18.54 22.13
N ASP A 147 -15.88 -19.46 22.83
CA ASP A 147 -15.80 -19.58 24.28
C ASP A 147 -14.36 -19.80 24.75
N GLU A 148 -13.93 -19.07 25.77
CA GLU A 148 -12.53 -19.03 26.20
C GLU A 148 -12.03 -20.37 26.75
N GLU A 149 -12.87 -21.11 27.50
CA GLU A 149 -12.49 -22.41 28.06
C GLU A 149 -12.35 -23.46 26.96
N PHE A 150 -13.28 -23.47 26.00
CA PHE A 150 -13.20 -24.37 24.86
C PHE A 150 -11.99 -24.03 23.97
N LEU A 151 -11.74 -22.74 23.70
CA LEU A 151 -10.58 -22.28 22.93
C LEU A 151 -9.27 -22.73 23.60
N ALA A 152 -9.16 -22.56 24.91
CA ALA A 152 -7.97 -22.98 25.67
C ALA A 152 -7.74 -24.50 25.56
N ARG A 153 -8.79 -25.32 25.66
CA ARG A 153 -8.70 -26.77 25.46
C ARG A 153 -8.24 -27.15 24.06
N VAL A 154 -8.75 -26.48 23.03
CA VAL A 154 -8.33 -26.71 21.65
C VAL A 154 -6.86 -26.33 21.47
N VAL A 155 -6.44 -25.15 21.95
CA VAL A 155 -5.06 -24.67 21.86
C VAL A 155 -4.09 -25.62 22.58
N GLU A 156 -4.42 -26.06 23.80
CA GLU A 156 -3.62 -27.05 24.53
C GLU A 156 -3.45 -28.35 23.73
N ALA A 157 -4.55 -28.87 23.17
CA ALA A 157 -4.57 -30.12 22.45
C ALA A 157 -3.76 -30.07 21.15
N VAL A 158 -3.86 -28.97 20.38
CA VAL A 158 -3.09 -28.82 19.12
C VAL A 158 -1.60 -28.57 19.37
N ILE A 159 -1.23 -27.87 20.44
CA ILE A 159 0.17 -27.73 20.86
C ILE A 159 0.73 -29.10 21.27
N ALA A 160 -0.03 -29.89 22.03
CA ALA A 160 0.35 -31.26 22.38
C ALA A 160 0.48 -32.18 21.15
N ALA A 161 -0.28 -31.90 20.08
CA ALA A 161 -0.20 -32.61 18.79
C ALA A 161 1.01 -32.16 17.95
N GLY A 162 1.68 -31.06 18.29
CA GLY A 162 2.90 -30.57 17.65
C GLY A 162 2.77 -29.25 16.89
N ALA A 163 1.71 -28.48 17.10
CA ALA A 163 1.65 -27.11 16.58
C ALA A 163 2.75 -26.24 17.19
N THR A 164 3.50 -25.55 16.36
CA THR A 164 4.57 -24.61 16.73
C THR A 164 4.07 -23.18 16.86
N VAL A 165 2.95 -22.86 16.21
CA VAL A 165 2.26 -21.59 16.26
C VAL A 165 0.77 -21.83 16.39
N VAL A 166 0.08 -21.05 17.21
CA VAL A 166 -1.38 -21.07 17.37
C VAL A 166 -1.92 -19.67 17.02
N ASN A 167 -2.68 -19.61 15.94
CA ASN A 167 -3.30 -18.39 15.46
C ASN A 167 -4.71 -18.24 16.02
N ILE A 168 -5.01 -17.09 16.58
CA ILE A 168 -6.26 -16.72 17.26
C ILE A 168 -6.97 -15.64 16.43
N PRO A 169 -7.69 -15.99 15.34
CA PRO A 169 -8.26 -14.98 14.47
C PRO A 169 -9.54 -14.33 15.01
N ASP A 170 -9.61 -13.00 14.92
CA ASP A 170 -10.86 -12.24 14.92
C ASP A 170 -11.41 -12.20 13.48
N THR A 171 -11.93 -13.35 13.06
CA THR A 171 -12.33 -13.62 11.66
C THR A 171 -13.42 -12.67 11.15
N THR A 172 -14.26 -12.16 12.03
CA THR A 172 -15.37 -11.27 11.67
C THR A 172 -15.11 -9.80 12.00
N GLY A 173 -13.93 -9.47 12.49
CA GLY A 173 -13.58 -8.10 12.91
C GLY A 173 -14.50 -7.54 13.98
N TYR A 174 -14.96 -8.42 14.90
CA TYR A 174 -15.99 -8.14 15.89
C TYR A 174 -15.42 -7.63 17.22
N CYS A 175 -14.23 -8.08 17.59
CA CYS A 175 -13.68 -7.82 18.91
C CYS A 175 -13.30 -6.35 19.13
N LEU A 176 -13.46 -5.89 20.37
CA LEU A 176 -12.84 -4.66 20.83
C LEU A 176 -11.40 -4.94 21.32
N PRO A 177 -10.48 -3.97 21.30
CA PRO A 177 -9.09 -4.19 21.71
C PRO A 177 -8.92 -4.74 23.12
N SER A 178 -9.73 -4.28 24.07
CA SER A 178 -9.71 -4.80 25.45
C SER A 178 -10.18 -6.25 25.57
N GLU A 179 -11.22 -6.63 24.78
CA GLU A 179 -11.75 -7.99 24.76
C GLU A 179 -10.75 -8.95 24.11
N TYR A 180 -10.20 -8.55 22.96
CA TYR A 180 -9.26 -9.37 22.23
C TYR A 180 -7.93 -9.54 23.00
N GLY A 181 -7.41 -8.46 23.58
CA GLY A 181 -6.24 -8.52 24.46
C GLY A 181 -6.46 -9.43 25.67
N ALA A 182 -7.64 -9.32 26.34
CA ALA A 182 -8.00 -10.17 27.47
C ALA A 182 -8.07 -11.66 27.07
N LYS A 183 -8.59 -11.98 25.89
CA LYS A 183 -8.62 -13.34 25.35
C LYS A 183 -7.23 -13.93 25.16
N ILE A 184 -6.27 -13.14 24.63
CA ILE A 184 -4.88 -13.57 24.49
C ILE A 184 -4.23 -13.77 25.87
N ALA A 185 -4.46 -12.84 26.80
CA ALA A 185 -3.97 -12.99 28.18
C ALA A 185 -4.57 -14.23 28.88
N TYR A 186 -5.86 -14.52 28.63
CA TYR A 186 -6.51 -15.72 29.15
C TYR A 186 -5.80 -16.99 28.66
N LEU A 187 -5.54 -17.11 27.36
CA LEU A 187 -4.83 -18.27 26.80
C LEU A 187 -3.40 -18.38 27.35
N LYS A 188 -2.68 -17.26 27.45
CA LYS A 188 -1.31 -17.23 28.01
C LYS A 188 -1.27 -17.75 29.46
N ASN A 189 -2.30 -17.47 30.24
CA ASN A 189 -2.34 -17.81 31.67
C ASN A 189 -2.98 -19.18 31.94
N ASN A 190 -3.84 -19.69 31.07
CA ASN A 190 -4.68 -20.88 31.36
C ASN A 190 -4.34 -22.10 30.49
N VAL A 191 -3.51 -21.96 29.45
CA VAL A 191 -3.05 -23.10 28.62
C VAL A 191 -1.71 -23.60 29.15
N PRO A 192 -1.62 -24.79 29.76
CA PRO A 192 -0.45 -25.25 30.50
C PRO A 192 0.82 -25.42 29.67
N ASN A 193 0.67 -25.66 28.36
CA ASN A 193 1.78 -25.88 27.41
C ASN A 193 1.99 -24.72 26.43
N ILE A 194 1.44 -23.54 26.71
CA ILE A 194 1.44 -22.39 25.80
C ILE A 194 2.87 -21.92 25.41
N ASP A 195 3.82 -22.09 26.32
CA ASP A 195 5.21 -21.69 26.08
C ASP A 195 5.95 -22.57 25.03
N LYS A 196 5.32 -23.67 24.58
CA LYS A 196 5.84 -24.52 23.52
C LYS A 196 5.44 -24.05 22.11
N ALA A 197 4.58 -23.03 22.00
CA ALA A 197 4.14 -22.46 20.75
C ALA A 197 4.11 -20.91 20.81
N ILE A 198 4.20 -20.31 19.65
CA ILE A 198 4.00 -18.86 19.50
C ILE A 198 2.50 -18.59 19.35
N ILE A 199 1.98 -17.60 20.09
CA ILE A 199 0.63 -17.09 19.87
C ILE A 199 0.69 -16.10 18.69
N SER A 200 -0.10 -16.37 17.65
CA SER A 200 -0.30 -15.53 16.48
C SER A 200 -1.65 -14.84 16.52
N THR A 201 -1.76 -13.69 15.89
CA THR A 201 -3.01 -12.94 15.76
C THR A 201 -3.33 -12.67 14.30
N HIS A 202 -4.62 -12.76 13.93
CA HIS A 202 -5.14 -12.39 12.63
C HIS A 202 -6.45 -11.62 12.83
N CYS A 203 -6.48 -10.33 12.49
CA CYS A 203 -7.64 -9.50 12.76
C CYS A 203 -8.19 -8.89 11.48
N HIS A 204 -9.50 -9.09 11.23
CA HIS A 204 -10.24 -8.36 10.20
C HIS A 204 -10.70 -6.99 10.70
N ASN A 205 -11.00 -6.09 9.75
CA ASN A 205 -11.17 -4.66 10.02
C ASN A 205 -12.64 -4.19 9.89
N ASP A 206 -13.61 -5.07 10.08
CA ASP A 206 -15.03 -4.76 9.87
C ASP A 206 -15.54 -3.61 10.74
N LEU A 207 -15.05 -3.50 11.96
CA LEU A 207 -15.34 -2.38 12.87
C LEU A 207 -14.21 -1.31 12.92
N GLY A 208 -13.19 -1.41 12.05
CA GLY A 208 -12.06 -0.48 12.03
C GLY A 208 -11.08 -0.68 13.19
N MET A 209 -11.03 -1.87 13.81
CA MET A 209 -10.24 -2.15 15.02
C MET A 209 -9.06 -3.10 14.79
N ALA A 210 -8.83 -3.58 13.57
CA ALA A 210 -7.85 -4.63 13.30
C ALA A 210 -6.45 -4.32 13.85
N THR A 211 -5.90 -3.17 13.53
CA THR A 211 -4.57 -2.75 14.02
C THR A 211 -4.55 -2.60 15.55
N ALA A 212 -5.61 -2.03 16.12
CA ALA A 212 -5.72 -1.86 17.57
C ALA A 212 -5.84 -3.21 18.30
N ASN A 213 -6.63 -4.15 17.75
CA ASN A 213 -6.75 -5.51 18.29
C ASN A 213 -5.41 -6.24 18.23
N THR A 214 -4.69 -6.17 17.12
CA THR A 214 -3.37 -6.78 16.95
C THR A 214 -2.36 -6.24 17.96
N LEU A 215 -2.30 -4.93 18.16
CA LEU A 215 -1.40 -4.31 19.16
C LEU A 215 -1.78 -4.71 20.59
N ALA A 216 -3.09 -4.75 20.89
CA ALA A 216 -3.57 -5.23 22.19
C ALA A 216 -3.16 -6.68 22.45
N ALA A 217 -3.23 -7.53 21.43
CA ALA A 217 -2.78 -8.92 21.53
C ALA A 217 -1.26 -9.04 21.76
N VAL A 218 -0.45 -8.26 21.06
CA VAL A 218 1.02 -8.23 21.27
C VAL A 218 1.35 -7.83 22.71
N GLN A 219 0.69 -6.82 23.25
CA GLN A 219 0.85 -6.39 24.63
C GLN A 219 0.43 -7.47 25.65
N ASN A 220 -0.42 -8.39 25.25
CA ASN A 220 -0.93 -9.48 26.11
C ASN A 220 -0.32 -10.86 25.83
N GLY A 221 0.76 -10.94 25.03
CA GLY A 221 1.54 -12.16 24.89
C GLY A 221 1.63 -12.77 23.51
N ALA A 222 0.95 -12.23 22.48
CA ALA A 222 1.17 -12.62 21.10
C ALA A 222 2.56 -12.19 20.63
N ARG A 223 3.22 -13.04 19.82
CA ARG A 223 4.56 -12.77 19.26
C ARG A 223 4.64 -13.01 17.77
N GLN A 224 3.54 -13.32 17.11
CA GLN A 224 3.38 -13.28 15.66
C GLN A 224 2.12 -12.48 15.34
N VAL A 225 2.19 -11.68 14.28
CA VAL A 225 1.05 -10.90 13.77
C VAL A 225 0.87 -11.18 12.29
N GLU A 226 -0.34 -11.59 11.90
CA GLU A 226 -0.72 -11.74 10.50
C GLU A 226 -1.27 -10.43 9.97
N VAL A 227 -0.67 -9.96 8.91
CA VAL A 227 -0.90 -8.64 8.35
C VAL A 227 -0.95 -8.69 6.83
N THR A 228 -1.45 -7.63 6.22
CA THR A 228 -1.38 -7.44 4.78
C THR A 228 -0.85 -6.05 4.45
N ILE A 229 -0.23 -5.91 3.30
CA ILE A 229 0.15 -4.60 2.76
C ILE A 229 -1.12 -3.79 2.52
N ASN A 230 -1.13 -2.53 2.96
CA ASN A 230 -2.26 -1.59 2.87
C ASN A 230 -3.51 -2.02 3.66
N GLY A 231 -3.44 -3.06 4.46
CA GLY A 231 -4.58 -3.64 5.15
C GLY A 231 -5.59 -4.30 4.21
N LEU A 232 -5.16 -4.76 3.03
CA LEU A 232 -6.01 -5.46 2.08
C LEU A 232 -6.47 -6.80 2.66
N GLY A 233 -7.70 -7.21 2.34
CA GLY A 233 -8.27 -8.46 2.83
C GLY A 233 -9.78 -8.50 2.66
N GLU A 234 -10.37 -9.64 2.98
CA GLU A 234 -11.79 -9.85 2.82
C GLU A 234 -12.63 -8.74 3.48
N ARG A 235 -13.75 -8.38 2.87
CA ARG A 235 -14.72 -7.38 3.32
C ARG A 235 -14.11 -5.99 3.54
N ALA A 236 -13.81 -5.61 4.79
CA ALA A 236 -13.24 -4.32 5.17
C ALA A 236 -11.69 -4.34 5.29
N GLY A 237 -11.08 -5.49 5.02
CA GLY A 237 -9.64 -5.68 5.07
C GLY A 237 -9.13 -6.30 6.37
N ASN A 238 -7.82 -6.35 6.48
CA ASN A 238 -7.07 -6.93 7.59
C ASN A 238 -6.26 -5.87 8.34
N THR A 239 -5.54 -6.31 9.35
CA THR A 239 -4.49 -5.50 9.97
C THR A 239 -3.47 -5.07 8.93
N ALA A 240 -3.19 -3.77 8.85
CA ALA A 240 -2.21 -3.22 7.94
C ALA A 240 -0.78 -3.38 8.47
N LEU A 241 0.12 -3.96 7.67
CA LEU A 241 1.53 -4.17 8.03
C LEU A 241 2.19 -2.86 8.47
N GLU A 242 2.06 -1.82 7.65
CA GLU A 242 2.66 -0.52 7.88
C GLU A 242 2.24 0.12 9.19
N GLU A 243 0.98 -0.07 9.58
CA GLU A 243 0.44 0.52 10.82
C GLU A 243 1.00 -0.17 12.06
N VAL A 244 1.03 -1.50 12.09
CA VAL A 244 1.59 -2.26 13.22
C VAL A 244 3.09 -2.01 13.36
N VAL A 245 3.83 -2.08 12.26
CA VAL A 245 5.28 -1.91 12.24
C VAL A 245 5.66 -0.52 12.75
N MET A 246 5.00 0.53 12.24
CA MET A 246 5.32 1.89 12.64
C MET A 246 4.82 2.19 14.06
N ALA A 247 3.69 1.63 14.49
CA ALA A 247 3.27 1.75 15.88
C ALA A 247 4.31 1.17 16.85
N ILE A 248 4.87 0.00 16.56
CA ILE A 248 5.93 -0.60 17.40
C ILE A 248 7.21 0.26 17.35
N LYS A 249 7.64 0.70 16.16
CA LYS A 249 8.87 1.50 16.01
C LYS A 249 8.80 2.88 16.65
N CYS A 250 7.64 3.53 16.63
CA CYS A 250 7.47 4.87 17.20
C CYS A 250 7.34 4.87 18.76
N HIS A 251 7.02 3.73 19.34
CA HIS A 251 6.81 3.64 20.80
C HIS A 251 7.97 2.92 21.49
N SER A 252 9.02 3.67 21.80
CA SER A 252 10.22 3.13 22.47
C SER A 252 9.97 2.52 23.87
N ASN A 253 8.80 2.78 24.47
CA ASN A 253 8.36 2.17 25.72
C ASN A 253 7.74 0.77 25.54
N LEU A 254 7.52 0.34 24.30
CA LEU A 254 7.16 -1.02 23.98
C LEU A 254 8.47 -1.80 23.77
N ASP A 255 8.77 -2.73 24.68
CA ASP A 255 9.96 -3.59 24.59
C ASP A 255 9.82 -4.66 23.46
N PHE A 256 9.36 -4.23 22.28
CA PHE A 256 9.17 -5.09 21.11
C PHE A 256 10.03 -4.62 19.95
N GLU A 257 10.45 -5.58 19.11
CA GLU A 257 11.15 -5.30 17.86
C GLU A 257 10.61 -6.11 16.69
N VAL A 258 10.67 -5.52 15.50
CA VAL A 258 10.29 -6.13 14.23
C VAL A 258 11.44 -6.05 13.23
N GLY A 259 11.60 -7.09 12.40
CA GLY A 259 12.67 -7.18 11.40
C GLY A 259 12.45 -6.37 10.12
N ILE A 260 11.44 -5.52 10.07
CA ILE A 260 11.03 -4.81 8.85
C ILE A 260 11.95 -3.62 8.53
N ASP A 261 12.44 -3.56 7.29
CA ASP A 261 13.02 -2.35 6.71
C ASP A 261 11.91 -1.35 6.34
N SER A 262 11.60 -0.46 7.27
CA SER A 262 10.50 0.48 7.10
C SER A 262 10.67 1.41 5.89
N LYS A 263 11.89 1.67 5.41
CA LYS A 263 12.15 2.47 4.20
C LYS A 263 11.61 1.82 2.91
N GLN A 264 11.26 0.53 2.96
CA GLN A 264 10.62 -0.17 1.85
C GLN A 264 9.08 -0.08 1.88
N ILE A 265 8.47 0.45 2.94
CA ILE A 265 7.01 0.44 3.14
C ILE A 265 6.29 1.13 1.97
N ILE A 266 6.65 2.36 1.63
CA ILE A 266 5.99 3.10 0.53
C ILE A 266 6.17 2.42 -0.82
N THR A 267 7.36 1.91 -1.10
CA THR A 267 7.64 1.18 -2.35
C THR A 267 6.79 -0.08 -2.44
N THR A 268 6.69 -0.85 -1.34
CA THR A 268 5.87 -2.07 -1.28
C THR A 268 4.39 -1.75 -1.39
N SER A 269 3.90 -0.73 -0.69
CA SER A 269 2.52 -0.26 -0.76
C SER A 269 2.11 0.11 -2.19
N LYS A 270 2.95 0.88 -2.89
CA LYS A 270 2.72 1.28 -4.28
C LYS A 270 2.70 0.08 -5.22
N LEU A 271 3.66 -0.84 -5.08
CA LEU A 271 3.73 -2.05 -5.89
C LEU A 271 2.43 -2.87 -5.78
N VAL A 272 2.02 -3.21 -4.55
CA VAL A 272 0.81 -4.00 -4.29
C VAL A 272 -0.44 -3.27 -4.78
N SER A 273 -0.57 -1.96 -4.49
CA SER A 273 -1.69 -1.14 -4.94
C SER A 273 -1.83 -1.13 -6.47
N ASN A 274 -0.70 -1.03 -7.19
CA ASN A 274 -0.69 -1.01 -8.65
C ASN A 274 -1.04 -2.38 -9.25
N LEU A 275 -0.43 -3.47 -8.76
CA LEU A 275 -0.65 -4.81 -9.29
C LEU A 275 -2.07 -5.31 -8.98
N MET A 276 -2.56 -5.10 -7.76
CA MET A 276 -3.92 -5.47 -7.36
C MET A 276 -4.99 -4.47 -7.82
N ARG A 277 -4.60 -3.35 -8.45
CA ARG A 277 -5.51 -2.30 -8.92
C ARG A 277 -6.43 -1.76 -7.83
N MET A 278 -5.95 -1.77 -6.58
CA MET A 278 -6.66 -1.27 -5.41
C MET A 278 -5.97 0.00 -4.91
N PRO A 279 -6.48 1.21 -5.29
CA PRO A 279 -5.86 2.46 -4.89
C PRO A 279 -5.88 2.68 -3.39
N VAL A 280 -4.75 3.10 -2.83
CA VAL A 280 -4.67 3.49 -1.42
C VAL A 280 -5.46 4.78 -1.20
N GLN A 281 -6.30 4.81 -0.15
CA GLN A 281 -7.03 6.02 0.24
C GLN A 281 -6.04 7.16 0.54
N ALA A 282 -6.37 8.37 0.10
CA ALA A 282 -5.48 9.52 0.25
C ALA A 282 -5.08 9.82 1.72
N ASN A 283 -5.97 9.53 2.65
CA ASN A 283 -5.79 9.72 4.10
C ASN A 283 -5.45 8.42 4.85
N LYS A 284 -5.10 7.34 4.15
CA LYS A 284 -4.62 6.11 4.81
C LYS A 284 -3.40 6.43 5.66
N ALA A 285 -3.36 5.91 6.86
CA ALA A 285 -2.21 6.08 7.75
C ALA A 285 -0.92 5.62 7.03
N ILE A 286 0.16 6.36 7.20
CA ILE A 286 1.54 6.08 6.75
C ILE A 286 1.71 6.09 5.22
N VAL A 287 0.87 5.38 4.46
CA VAL A 287 1.05 5.16 3.02
C VAL A 287 0.16 6.02 2.13
N GLY A 288 -0.84 6.68 2.69
CA GLY A 288 -1.71 7.59 1.95
C GLY A 288 -0.96 8.86 1.52
N ARG A 289 -1.28 9.38 0.34
CA ARG A 289 -0.60 10.59 -0.21
C ARG A 289 -0.70 11.82 0.69
N ASN A 290 -1.68 11.87 1.60
CA ASN A 290 -1.87 12.98 2.55
C ASN A 290 -1.24 12.70 3.92
N ALA A 291 -0.65 11.52 4.15
CA ALA A 291 -0.12 11.13 5.45
C ALA A 291 0.96 12.09 5.97
N PHE A 292 1.74 12.69 5.04
CA PHE A 292 2.79 13.65 5.32
C PHE A 292 2.52 15.01 4.64
N ALA A 293 1.24 15.40 4.49
CA ALA A 293 0.84 16.64 3.85
C ALA A 293 0.14 17.58 4.84
N HIS A 294 0.64 18.80 4.96
CA HIS A 294 0.10 19.82 5.85
C HIS A 294 -0.56 20.95 5.06
N SER A 295 -1.85 21.20 5.30
CA SER A 295 -2.62 22.27 4.65
C SER A 295 -3.10 23.37 5.60
N SER A 296 -3.10 23.13 6.92
CA SER A 296 -3.48 24.09 7.94
C SER A 296 -2.31 25.04 8.24
N GLY A 297 -2.54 26.36 8.24
CA GLY A 297 -1.50 27.35 8.50
C GLY A 297 -0.82 27.18 9.87
N ILE A 298 -1.56 26.78 10.90
CA ILE A 298 -0.99 26.50 12.23
C ILE A 298 -0.04 25.31 12.18
N HIS A 299 -0.44 24.21 11.50
CA HIS A 299 0.39 23.04 11.36
C HIS A 299 1.63 23.34 10.50
N GLN A 300 1.47 24.07 9.40
CA GLN A 300 2.57 24.46 8.52
C GLN A 300 3.62 25.31 9.27
N ASP A 301 3.20 26.30 10.06
CA ASP A 301 4.09 27.10 10.89
C ASP A 301 4.81 26.25 11.94
N GLY A 302 4.11 25.33 12.57
CA GLY A 302 4.71 24.39 13.53
C GLY A 302 5.78 23.51 12.89
N VAL A 303 5.45 22.82 11.79
CA VAL A 303 6.39 21.92 11.07
C VAL A 303 7.62 22.67 10.57
N LEU A 304 7.45 23.89 10.08
CA LEU A 304 8.57 24.75 9.64
C LEU A 304 9.52 25.16 10.79
N LYS A 305 9.01 25.22 12.02
CA LYS A 305 9.82 25.49 13.22
C LYS A 305 10.45 24.24 13.80
N SER A 306 9.68 23.18 13.93
CA SER A 306 10.11 21.84 14.32
C SER A 306 9.10 20.81 13.83
N ARG A 307 9.55 19.82 13.07
CA ARG A 307 8.71 18.72 12.55
C ARG A 307 7.98 17.99 13.65
N GLU A 308 8.66 17.76 14.77
CA GLU A 308 8.13 17.04 15.95
C GLU A 308 6.86 17.66 16.54
N THR A 309 6.53 18.91 16.20
CA THR A 309 5.30 19.57 16.67
C THR A 309 4.03 18.92 16.12
N TYR A 310 4.10 18.28 14.92
CA TYR A 310 2.96 17.68 14.24
C TYR A 310 3.27 16.37 13.52
N GLU A 311 4.53 15.93 13.50
CA GLU A 311 4.95 14.68 12.87
C GLU A 311 5.59 13.76 13.91
N ILE A 312 5.06 12.55 14.05
CA ILE A 312 5.60 11.49 14.93
C ILE A 312 6.46 10.49 14.16
N ILE A 313 6.48 10.57 12.85
CA ILE A 313 7.23 9.71 11.94
C ILE A 313 8.01 10.61 10.99
N ASP A 314 9.31 10.38 10.85
CA ASP A 314 10.06 10.98 9.76
C ASP A 314 9.65 10.33 8.43
N PRO A 315 9.21 11.09 7.41
CA PRO A 315 8.87 10.55 6.10
C PRO A 315 9.96 9.65 5.51
N GLU A 316 11.24 9.97 5.72
CA GLU A 316 12.37 9.16 5.25
C GLU A 316 12.40 7.76 5.88
N ASP A 317 11.86 7.60 7.09
CA ASP A 317 11.78 6.30 7.78
C ASP A 317 10.83 5.32 7.10
N VAL A 318 9.94 5.81 6.25
CA VAL A 318 8.99 4.99 5.49
C VAL A 318 9.22 5.04 3.98
N GLY A 319 10.27 5.74 3.53
CA GLY A 319 10.67 5.83 2.12
C GLY A 319 10.00 6.98 1.36
N VAL A 320 9.65 8.06 2.04
CA VAL A 320 9.21 9.34 1.45
C VAL A 320 10.32 10.36 1.63
N ASP A 321 10.71 11.04 0.56
CA ASP A 321 11.84 11.97 0.59
C ASP A 321 11.61 13.18 1.51
N GLN A 322 10.40 13.74 1.51
CA GLN A 322 10.04 14.92 2.33
C GLN A 322 8.53 15.05 2.56
N SER A 323 8.15 15.68 3.69
CA SER A 323 6.78 16.14 3.91
C SER A 323 6.40 17.25 2.94
N SER A 324 5.15 17.28 2.52
CA SER A 324 4.66 18.31 1.60
C SER A 324 3.83 19.37 2.33
N ILE A 325 4.18 20.63 2.11
CA ILE A 325 3.36 21.77 2.52
C ILE A 325 2.45 22.15 1.35
N VAL A 326 1.14 21.96 1.53
CA VAL A 326 0.16 22.23 0.47
C VAL A 326 -0.47 23.58 0.69
N LEU A 327 -0.27 24.51 -0.26
CA LEU A 327 -0.84 25.86 -0.20
C LEU A 327 -2.33 25.87 -0.52
N THR A 328 -3.13 26.34 0.44
CA THR A 328 -4.59 26.47 0.36
C THR A 328 -5.02 27.81 0.97
N ALA A 329 -6.31 28.14 0.91
CA ALA A 329 -6.86 29.33 1.59
C ALA A 329 -6.63 29.34 3.12
N ARG A 330 -6.19 28.21 3.70
CA ARG A 330 -5.89 28.08 5.14
C ARG A 330 -4.40 28.22 5.44
N SER A 331 -3.54 28.37 4.41
CA SER A 331 -2.09 28.53 4.59
C SER A 331 -1.75 29.92 5.10
N GLY A 332 -0.86 29.96 6.08
CA GLY A 332 -0.37 31.22 6.66
C GLY A 332 0.79 31.84 5.87
N ARG A 333 1.22 33.06 6.30
CA ARG A 333 2.36 33.77 5.71
C ARG A 333 3.66 32.96 5.73
N ALA A 334 3.90 32.17 6.79
CA ALA A 334 5.10 31.34 6.92
C ALA A 334 5.20 30.30 5.80
N ALA A 335 4.10 29.60 5.52
CA ALA A 335 4.04 28.63 4.43
C ALA A 335 4.21 29.28 3.05
N LEU A 336 3.57 30.42 2.82
CA LEU A 336 3.75 31.18 1.57
C LEU A 336 5.20 31.63 1.40
N LYS A 337 5.82 32.21 2.44
CA LYS A 337 7.23 32.63 2.44
C LYS A 337 8.18 31.48 2.14
N HIS A 338 7.93 30.30 2.73
CA HIS A 338 8.70 29.09 2.48
C HIS A 338 8.65 28.69 1.00
N HIS A 339 7.46 28.59 0.40
CA HIS A 339 7.32 28.26 -1.02
C HIS A 339 7.88 29.31 -1.96
N LEU A 340 7.78 30.58 -1.59
CA LEU A 340 8.43 31.66 -2.35
C LEU A 340 9.95 31.51 -2.33
N ALA A 341 10.54 31.16 -1.17
CA ALA A 341 11.97 30.91 -1.05
C ALA A 341 12.42 29.66 -1.88
N GLU A 342 11.63 28.61 -1.93
CA GLU A 342 11.92 27.43 -2.79
C GLU A 342 12.01 27.78 -4.28
N ILE A 343 11.25 28.76 -4.74
CA ILE A 343 11.30 29.26 -6.12
C ILE A 343 12.32 30.43 -6.30
N GLY A 344 13.14 30.69 -5.27
CA GLY A 344 14.20 31.69 -5.32
C GLY A 344 13.75 33.13 -5.09
N PHE A 345 12.55 33.33 -4.53
CA PHE A 345 12.01 34.66 -4.24
C PHE A 345 11.88 34.85 -2.71
N ASN A 346 12.61 35.87 -2.20
CA ASN A 346 12.67 36.17 -0.77
C ASN A 346 12.16 37.62 -0.52
N PRO A 347 10.83 37.83 -0.39
CA PRO A 347 10.25 39.16 -0.19
C PRO A 347 10.51 39.68 1.21
N GLU A 348 10.67 41.01 1.31
CA GLU A 348 10.58 41.72 2.58
C GLU A 348 9.17 41.68 3.17
N ASN A 349 9.01 42.06 4.45
CA ASN A 349 7.73 41.86 5.15
C ASN A 349 6.56 42.62 4.49
N GLU A 350 6.73 43.82 4.04
CA GLU A 350 5.69 44.63 3.37
C GLU A 350 5.28 44.03 2.02
N GLU A 351 6.24 43.60 1.22
CA GLU A 351 6.02 42.93 -0.06
C GLU A 351 5.35 41.56 0.15
N LEU A 352 5.76 40.81 1.20
CA LEU A 352 5.13 39.55 1.56
C LEU A 352 3.64 39.73 1.92
N ASP A 353 3.29 40.82 2.61
CA ASP A 353 1.91 41.10 3.00
C ASP A 353 1.03 41.42 1.76
N GLU A 354 1.53 42.13 0.78
CA GLU A 354 0.82 42.37 -0.49
C GLU A 354 0.63 41.07 -1.28
N ILE A 355 1.68 40.27 -1.39
CA ILE A 355 1.59 38.95 -2.07
C ILE A 355 0.63 38.02 -1.33
N TYR A 356 0.63 38.07 0.01
CA TYR A 356 -0.24 37.26 0.81
C TYR A 356 -1.74 37.59 0.62
N GLN A 357 -2.09 38.86 0.50
CA GLN A 357 -3.48 39.24 0.19
C GLN A 357 -3.93 38.69 -1.18
N ARG A 358 -3.10 38.89 -2.19
CA ARG A 358 -3.36 38.36 -3.54
C ARG A 358 -3.42 36.80 -3.57
N PHE A 359 -2.56 36.18 -2.76
CA PHE A 359 -2.58 34.73 -2.57
C PHE A 359 -3.91 34.25 -1.98
N LEU A 360 -4.44 34.90 -0.95
CA LEU A 360 -5.73 34.56 -0.35
C LEU A 360 -6.88 34.68 -1.36
N GLU A 361 -6.93 35.76 -2.14
CA GLU A 361 -7.94 35.94 -3.21
C GLU A 361 -7.90 34.84 -4.27
N LEU A 362 -6.69 34.34 -4.58
CA LEU A 362 -6.52 33.23 -5.52
C LEU A 362 -6.91 31.90 -4.87
N ALA A 363 -6.48 31.66 -3.63
CA ALA A 363 -6.70 30.44 -2.89
C ALA A 363 -8.18 30.22 -2.55
N ASP A 364 -8.96 31.27 -2.39
CA ASP A 364 -10.43 31.17 -2.24
C ASP A 364 -11.13 30.66 -3.51
N LYS A 365 -10.52 30.86 -4.66
CA LYS A 365 -11.03 30.42 -5.98
C LYS A 365 -10.49 29.03 -6.40
N LYS A 366 -9.44 28.54 -5.73
CA LYS A 366 -8.75 27.29 -6.06
C LYS A 366 -8.62 26.39 -4.83
N LYS A 367 -8.82 25.09 -5.00
CA LYS A 367 -8.62 24.10 -3.91
C LYS A 367 -7.16 24.01 -3.46
N MET A 368 -6.22 24.29 -4.35
CA MET A 368 -4.79 24.21 -4.11
C MET A 368 -4.06 25.24 -5.00
N VAL A 369 -3.11 25.98 -4.43
CA VAL A 369 -2.27 26.94 -5.14
C VAL A 369 -0.96 26.24 -5.49
N THR A 370 -0.60 26.29 -6.76
CA THR A 370 0.60 25.66 -7.30
C THR A 370 1.77 26.66 -7.36
N THR A 371 2.98 26.15 -7.53
CA THR A 371 4.18 26.96 -7.78
C THR A 371 3.99 27.96 -8.94
N ARG A 372 3.30 27.52 -10.00
CA ARG A 372 2.97 28.39 -11.14
C ARG A 372 2.08 29.56 -10.76
N ASP A 373 1.11 29.31 -9.89
CA ASP A 373 0.24 30.38 -9.42
C ASP A 373 1.04 31.41 -8.60
N LEU A 374 2.00 30.94 -7.81
CA LEU A 374 2.90 31.86 -7.08
C LEU A 374 3.78 32.69 -8.03
N GLU A 375 4.36 32.07 -9.06
CA GLU A 375 5.15 32.77 -10.07
C GLU A 375 4.34 33.85 -10.77
N VAL A 376 3.07 33.61 -11.04
CA VAL A 376 2.14 34.63 -11.60
C VAL A 376 1.88 35.75 -10.59
N LEU A 377 1.68 35.40 -9.32
CA LEU A 377 1.42 36.37 -8.25
C LEU A 377 2.58 37.35 -8.05
N ILE A 378 3.82 36.88 -8.11
CA ILE A 378 5.02 37.69 -7.88
C ILE A 378 5.48 38.45 -9.14
N GLY A 379 4.89 38.14 -10.32
CA GLY A 379 5.26 38.80 -11.58
C GLY A 379 6.73 38.65 -11.96
N THR A 380 7.38 37.56 -11.55
CA THR A 380 8.83 37.35 -11.70
C THR A 380 9.30 37.20 -13.14
N ALA A 381 10.58 37.58 -13.39
CA ALA A 381 11.30 37.29 -14.63
C ALA A 381 11.41 35.79 -14.97
N ALA A 382 11.15 34.89 -14.01
CA ALA A 382 11.02 33.46 -14.28
C ALA A 382 9.83 33.14 -15.22
N SER A 383 8.74 33.92 -15.15
CA SER A 383 7.66 33.90 -16.14
C SER A 383 8.13 34.30 -17.54
N ARG A 384 9.17 35.12 -17.66
CA ARG A 384 9.72 35.61 -18.95
C ARG A 384 10.68 34.62 -19.62
N ARG A 385 11.14 33.57 -18.91
CA ARG A 385 12.09 32.56 -19.42
C ARG A 385 11.44 31.22 -19.78
N ARG A 386 10.12 31.11 -19.76
CA ARG A 386 9.44 29.90 -20.23
C ARG A 386 9.54 29.83 -21.74
N MET A 387 9.84 28.63 -22.27
CA MET A 387 9.71 28.39 -23.69
C MET A 387 8.23 28.56 -24.06
N ASN A 388 7.93 29.42 -25.00
CA ASN A 388 6.57 29.59 -25.50
C ASN A 388 6.26 28.46 -26.48
N ILE A 389 5.78 27.35 -25.95
CA ILE A 389 5.40 26.18 -26.75
C ILE A 389 3.88 26.06 -26.72
N GLN A 390 3.23 26.04 -27.88
CA GLN A 390 1.79 25.88 -28.03
C GLN A 390 1.48 24.77 -29.03
N LEU A 391 0.54 23.88 -28.69
CA LEU A 391 0.01 22.91 -29.63
C LEU A 391 -0.89 23.62 -30.64
N THR A 392 -0.54 23.57 -31.92
CA THR A 392 -1.28 24.20 -33.01
C THR A 392 -1.98 23.19 -33.91
N GLY A 393 -1.55 21.93 -33.89
CA GLY A 393 -2.19 20.85 -34.64
C GLY A 393 -1.83 19.47 -34.08
N LEU A 394 -2.81 18.57 -34.10
CA LEU A 394 -2.65 17.18 -33.71
C LEU A 394 -3.48 16.29 -34.61
N GLN A 395 -2.82 15.35 -35.30
CA GLN A 395 -3.46 14.31 -36.07
C GLN A 395 -2.98 12.95 -35.55
N ILE A 396 -3.91 12.02 -35.34
CA ILE A 396 -3.62 10.69 -34.81
C ILE A 396 -4.24 9.64 -35.72
N VAL A 397 -3.45 8.60 -36.00
CA VAL A 397 -3.90 7.39 -36.65
C VAL A 397 -3.62 6.21 -35.73
N CYS A 398 -4.67 5.56 -35.25
CA CYS A 398 -4.55 4.35 -34.43
C CYS A 398 -5.73 3.40 -34.71
N GLY A 399 -5.55 2.10 -34.45
CA GLY A 399 -6.56 1.08 -34.64
C GLY A 399 -5.99 -0.32 -34.43
N LYS A 400 -6.86 -1.34 -34.51
CA LYS A 400 -6.51 -2.74 -34.16
C LYS A 400 -5.35 -3.35 -34.97
N SER A 401 -5.06 -2.84 -36.17
CA SER A 401 -4.01 -3.40 -37.07
C SER A 401 -3.12 -2.30 -37.64
N THR A 402 -3.12 -1.12 -37.05
CA THR A 402 -2.30 0.01 -37.45
C THR A 402 -1.25 0.32 -36.42
N ILE A 403 -0.07 0.75 -36.85
CA ILE A 403 0.95 1.29 -35.93
C ILE A 403 0.45 2.64 -35.45
N PRO A 404 0.29 2.86 -34.13
CA PRO A 404 -0.11 4.16 -33.62
C PRO A 404 0.87 5.24 -34.09
N THR A 405 0.37 6.24 -34.80
CA THR A 405 1.17 7.31 -35.42
C THR A 405 0.51 8.64 -35.08
N ALA A 406 1.31 9.63 -34.68
CA ALA A 406 0.85 10.98 -34.42
C ALA A 406 1.68 11.99 -35.22
N THR A 407 1.00 12.93 -35.89
CA THR A 407 1.61 14.16 -36.44
C THR A 407 1.25 15.32 -35.53
N VAL A 408 2.26 15.92 -34.94
CA VAL A 408 2.12 17.04 -33.99
C VAL A 408 2.68 18.30 -34.64
N GLN A 409 1.91 19.37 -34.55
CA GLN A 409 2.36 20.71 -34.94
C GLN A 409 2.37 21.59 -33.67
N ILE A 410 3.52 22.19 -33.39
CA ILE A 410 3.69 23.12 -32.27
C ILE A 410 4.28 24.43 -32.75
N SER A 411 3.85 25.53 -32.15
CA SER A 411 4.56 26.81 -32.20
C SER A 411 5.59 26.85 -31.08
N PHE A 412 6.83 27.13 -31.43
CA PHE A 412 7.94 27.18 -30.46
C PHE A 412 8.75 28.45 -30.73
N ASP A 413 8.74 29.38 -29.77
CA ASP A 413 9.37 30.70 -29.84
C ASP A 413 9.01 31.52 -31.11
N GLY A 414 7.80 31.33 -31.63
CA GLY A 414 7.26 32.01 -32.81
C GLY A 414 7.39 31.25 -34.11
N ASP A 415 8.20 30.22 -34.17
CA ASP A 415 8.33 29.32 -35.33
C ASP A 415 7.38 28.12 -35.19
N THR A 416 6.93 27.60 -36.34
CA THR A 416 6.04 26.42 -36.37
C THR A 416 6.82 25.19 -36.82
N PHE A 417 6.75 24.14 -36.01
CA PHE A 417 7.39 22.86 -36.28
C PHE A 417 6.34 21.76 -36.40
N THR A 418 6.54 20.87 -37.34
CA THR A 418 5.69 19.70 -37.54
C THR A 418 6.55 18.45 -37.55
N GLU A 419 6.16 17.45 -36.74
CA GLU A 419 6.86 16.19 -36.65
C GLU A 419 5.88 15.02 -36.55
N THR A 420 6.28 13.89 -37.11
CA THR A 420 5.48 12.66 -37.07
C THR A 420 6.28 11.55 -36.41
N ALA A 421 5.65 10.86 -35.45
CA ALA A 421 6.26 9.74 -34.78
C ALA A 421 5.28 8.57 -34.58
N CYS A 422 5.85 7.38 -34.39
CA CYS A 422 5.13 6.17 -33.98
C CYS A 422 5.33 5.92 -32.50
N GLY A 423 4.42 5.19 -31.87
CA GLY A 423 4.50 4.82 -30.45
C GLY A 423 3.69 3.56 -30.11
N ASN A 424 3.72 3.15 -28.85
CA ASN A 424 2.95 2.01 -28.36
C ASN A 424 1.44 2.30 -28.25
N GLY A 425 1.07 3.57 -28.35
CA GLY A 425 -0.29 4.06 -28.35
C GLY A 425 -0.36 5.51 -28.85
N PRO A 426 -1.58 6.09 -28.98
CA PRO A 426 -1.76 7.44 -29.54
C PRO A 426 -1.06 8.53 -28.72
N VAL A 427 -1.10 8.44 -27.40
CA VAL A 427 -0.43 9.40 -26.50
C VAL A 427 1.09 9.28 -26.61
N ASP A 428 1.62 8.04 -26.60
CA ASP A 428 3.06 7.80 -26.69
C ASP A 428 3.63 8.28 -28.05
N ALA A 429 2.91 8.05 -29.15
CA ALA A 429 3.28 8.55 -30.47
C ALA A 429 3.34 10.09 -30.49
N ALA A 430 2.33 10.76 -29.93
CA ALA A 430 2.26 12.21 -29.89
C ALA A 430 3.36 12.83 -29.00
N ILE A 431 3.60 12.27 -27.82
CA ILE A 431 4.67 12.70 -26.90
C ILE A 431 6.04 12.49 -27.56
N THR A 432 6.23 11.39 -28.29
CA THR A 432 7.48 11.13 -29.00
C THR A 432 7.72 12.20 -30.08
N ALA A 433 6.69 12.61 -30.83
CA ALA A 433 6.80 13.71 -31.79
C ALA A 433 7.19 15.03 -31.11
N VAL A 434 6.58 15.39 -29.95
CA VAL A 434 6.97 16.59 -29.18
C VAL A 434 8.42 16.49 -28.68
N LYS A 435 8.86 15.32 -28.22
CA LYS A 435 10.27 15.10 -27.80
C LYS A 435 11.24 15.32 -28.96
N ASN A 436 10.88 14.85 -30.16
CA ASN A 436 11.69 15.02 -31.37
C ASN A 436 11.86 16.50 -31.77
N ILE A 437 10.77 17.28 -31.68
CA ILE A 437 10.84 18.74 -31.95
C ILE A 437 11.68 19.43 -30.89
N THR A 438 11.38 19.20 -29.62
CA THR A 438 12.01 19.92 -28.51
C THR A 438 13.42 19.44 -28.18
N LYS A 439 13.82 18.26 -28.70
CA LYS A 439 15.12 17.57 -28.45
C LYS A 439 15.43 17.40 -26.95
N ARG A 440 14.40 17.34 -26.09
CA ARG A 440 14.55 17.20 -24.64
C ARG A 440 14.46 15.72 -24.26
N ARG A 441 15.45 15.24 -23.50
CA ARG A 441 15.44 13.90 -22.90
C ARG A 441 14.74 13.99 -21.55
N VAL A 442 13.49 13.54 -21.49
CA VAL A 442 12.67 13.53 -20.29
C VAL A 442 12.04 12.13 -20.08
N HIS A 443 11.86 11.74 -18.82
CA HIS A 443 11.10 10.57 -18.46
C HIS A 443 9.75 11.00 -17.86
N ILE A 444 8.69 10.24 -18.19
CA ILE A 444 7.38 10.44 -17.56
C ILE A 444 7.39 9.58 -16.29
N GLU A 445 7.21 10.23 -15.15
CA GLU A 445 7.18 9.59 -13.82
C GLU A 445 5.75 9.30 -13.38
N GLU A 446 4.81 10.18 -13.76
CA GLU A 446 3.41 10.04 -13.40
C GLU A 446 2.52 10.53 -14.56
N PHE A 447 1.44 9.78 -14.82
CA PHE A 447 0.44 10.12 -15.82
C PHE A 447 -0.94 9.80 -15.23
N LEU A 448 -1.68 10.84 -14.80
CA LEU A 448 -2.97 10.72 -14.16
C LEU A 448 -4.05 11.33 -15.04
N ILE A 449 -5.08 10.54 -15.35
CA ILE A 449 -6.27 10.97 -16.08
C ILE A 449 -7.44 11.02 -15.11
N GLN A 450 -8.16 12.14 -15.08
CA GLN A 450 -9.37 12.33 -14.28
C GLN A 450 -10.53 12.75 -15.19
N ALA A 451 -11.58 11.93 -15.22
CA ALA A 451 -12.88 12.32 -15.78
C ALA A 451 -13.70 13.04 -14.70
N ILE A 452 -14.41 14.13 -15.05
CA ILE A 452 -15.07 14.97 -14.05
C ILE A 452 -16.55 14.67 -13.93
N THR A 453 -17.24 14.18 -14.96
CA THR A 453 -18.69 13.96 -14.97
C THR A 453 -19.15 12.75 -15.79
N ARG A 454 -20.48 12.57 -15.93
CA ARG A 454 -21.10 11.43 -16.62
C ARG A 454 -21.54 11.84 -18.03
N GLY A 455 -20.71 11.61 -19.05
CA GLY A 455 -21.08 11.84 -20.46
C GLY A 455 -19.88 11.76 -21.40
N SER A 456 -20.13 11.64 -22.70
CA SER A 456 -19.11 11.56 -23.74
C SER A 456 -18.49 12.92 -24.11
N ASP A 457 -19.11 14.03 -23.64
CA ASP A 457 -18.76 15.41 -24.02
C ASP A 457 -18.01 16.16 -22.89
N ASP A 458 -17.57 15.43 -21.87
CA ASP A 458 -16.92 16.00 -20.70
C ASP A 458 -15.43 16.28 -20.89
N LEU A 459 -14.94 17.31 -20.18
CA LEU A 459 -13.52 17.66 -20.11
C LEU A 459 -12.72 16.57 -19.37
N GLY A 460 -11.90 15.84 -20.10
CA GLY A 460 -10.83 15.03 -19.53
C GLY A 460 -9.71 15.93 -19.01
N LYS A 461 -9.34 15.77 -17.72
CA LYS A 461 -8.18 16.43 -17.12
C LYS A 461 -7.02 15.46 -17.04
N VAL A 462 -5.85 15.91 -17.47
CA VAL A 462 -4.62 15.15 -17.45
C VAL A 462 -3.58 15.90 -16.62
N HIS A 463 -2.99 15.21 -15.66
CA HIS A 463 -1.82 15.65 -14.91
C HIS A 463 -0.64 14.75 -15.31
N MET A 464 0.48 15.34 -15.63
CA MET A 464 1.69 14.62 -15.99
C MET A 464 2.88 15.17 -15.21
N SER A 465 3.67 14.27 -14.63
CA SER A 465 4.94 14.61 -14.00
C SER A 465 6.07 14.04 -14.84
N ILE A 466 7.05 14.86 -15.19
CA ILE A 466 8.23 14.46 -15.96
C ILE A 466 9.50 14.76 -15.18
N SER A 467 10.53 13.92 -15.35
CA SER A 467 11.86 14.20 -14.80
C SER A 467 12.86 14.61 -15.90
N HIS A 468 13.69 15.57 -15.59
CA HIS A 468 14.81 16.00 -16.44
C HIS A 468 16.01 16.38 -15.57
N LYS A 469 17.17 15.70 -15.79
CA LYS A 469 18.42 15.92 -15.02
C LYS A 469 18.20 15.90 -13.48
N GLY A 470 17.37 14.96 -12.99
CA GLY A 470 17.07 14.79 -11.57
C GLY A 470 16.07 15.79 -10.97
N LYS A 471 15.47 16.68 -11.79
CA LYS A 471 14.41 17.60 -11.35
C LYS A 471 13.07 17.17 -11.91
N MET A 472 12.01 17.38 -11.10
CA MET A 472 10.62 17.07 -11.47
C MET A 472 9.94 18.33 -12.03
N TYR A 473 9.14 18.14 -13.07
CA TYR A 473 8.31 19.17 -13.70
C TYR A 473 6.90 18.63 -13.89
N HIS A 474 5.91 19.40 -13.49
CA HIS A 474 4.51 18.99 -13.52
C HIS A 474 3.76 19.77 -14.59
N GLY A 475 2.94 19.07 -15.37
CA GLY A 475 2.10 19.65 -16.40
C GLY A 475 0.63 19.33 -16.21
N PHE A 476 -0.21 20.20 -16.79
CA PHE A 476 -1.66 20.07 -16.78
C PHE A 476 -2.23 20.33 -18.17
N GLY A 477 -3.19 19.51 -18.57
CA GLY A 477 -3.97 19.68 -19.79
C GLY A 477 -5.44 19.35 -19.54
N ALA A 478 -6.35 20.05 -20.23
CA ALA A 478 -7.78 19.79 -20.11
C ALA A 478 -8.44 19.99 -21.48
N ASN A 479 -9.03 18.93 -22.00
CA ASN A 479 -9.68 18.91 -23.30
C ASN A 479 -10.81 17.87 -23.32
N THR A 480 -11.78 18.01 -24.22
CA THR A 480 -12.77 16.97 -24.51
C THR A 480 -12.14 15.74 -25.15
N ASP A 481 -11.06 15.91 -25.90
CA ASP A 481 -10.22 14.81 -26.38
C ASP A 481 -9.06 14.54 -25.40
N ILE A 482 -9.07 13.36 -24.82
CA ILE A 482 -8.09 12.94 -23.79
C ILE A 482 -6.67 12.86 -24.33
N VAL A 483 -6.49 12.59 -25.63
CA VAL A 483 -5.17 12.54 -26.24
C VAL A 483 -4.61 13.96 -26.38
N THR A 484 -5.44 14.90 -26.81
CA THR A 484 -5.10 16.33 -26.86
C THR A 484 -4.76 16.85 -25.46
N ALA A 485 -5.59 16.55 -24.44
CA ALA A 485 -5.30 16.92 -23.05
C ALA A 485 -3.97 16.35 -22.55
N SER A 486 -3.62 15.12 -22.96
CA SER A 486 -2.35 14.48 -22.60
C SER A 486 -1.15 15.20 -23.23
N VAL A 487 -1.25 15.57 -24.51
CA VAL A 487 -0.19 16.31 -25.22
C VAL A 487 -0.04 17.70 -24.65
N GLU A 488 -1.13 18.40 -24.37
CA GLU A 488 -1.11 19.72 -23.72
C GLU A 488 -0.45 19.65 -22.32
N SER A 489 -0.78 18.62 -21.53
CA SER A 489 -0.15 18.38 -20.24
C SER A 489 1.36 18.17 -20.35
N PHE A 490 1.80 17.39 -21.34
CA PHE A 490 3.23 17.18 -21.59
C PHE A 490 3.93 18.44 -22.06
N ILE A 491 3.32 19.23 -22.95
CA ILE A 491 3.86 20.51 -23.43
C ILE A 491 3.97 21.49 -22.26
N ASP A 492 2.96 21.57 -21.39
CA ASP A 492 3.02 22.42 -20.19
C ASP A 492 4.17 22.01 -19.24
N ALA A 493 4.39 20.71 -19.05
CA ALA A 493 5.51 20.22 -18.24
C ALA A 493 6.88 20.56 -18.86
N ILE A 494 7.05 20.30 -20.17
CA ILE A 494 8.33 20.49 -20.86
C ILE A 494 8.68 21.97 -21.05
N SER A 495 7.68 22.86 -21.15
CA SER A 495 7.87 24.31 -21.26
C SER A 495 8.52 24.92 -20.02
N LYS A 496 8.48 24.22 -18.89
CA LYS A 496 9.08 24.63 -17.61
C LYS A 496 10.54 24.22 -17.46
N ILE A 497 11.08 23.42 -18.38
CA ILE A 497 12.49 23.03 -18.39
C ILE A 497 13.30 24.21 -18.95
N ASN A 498 14.13 24.79 -18.13
CA ASN A 498 15.07 25.85 -18.50
C ASN A 498 16.32 25.31 -19.20
#